data_954a60dc85c6bd4583e592fecc0839fa
#
_entry.id   954a60dc85c6bd4583e592fecc0839fa
#
_cell.length_a   1.000
_cell.length_b   1.000
_cell.length_c   1.000
_cell.angle_alpha   90.00
_cell.angle_beta   90.00
_cell.angle_gamma   90.00
#
_symmetry.space_group_name_H-M   'P 1'
#
loop_
_entity.id
_entity.type
_entity.pdbx_description
1 polymer ?
#
loop_
_entity_poly.entity_id
_entity_poly.type
_entity_poly.pdbx_seq_one_letter_code
_entity_poly.pdbx_strand_id
1 'polypeptide(L)'
;MALRGRKLGKSVHSAAQTAFCELMAQARKNAGLTQHELAARLSKPQSFVAKYEGGERRIDVVEFIAICRAISVDSGAILKKLAKIA
;
A
#
# COMPACT_ATOMS: atom_id res chain seq x y z
N MET A 1 -16.01 1.86 -17.43
CA MET A 1 -14.85 2.17 -16.61
C MET A 1 -15.24 2.61 -15.23
N ALA A 2 -14.59 2.05 -14.25
CA ALA A 2 -14.94 2.29 -12.87
C ALA A 2 -14.74 3.73 -12.39
N LEU A 3 -13.82 4.44 -13.00
CA LEU A 3 -13.50 5.82 -12.59
C LEU A 3 -14.30 6.89 -13.27
N ARG A 4 -15.17 6.50 -14.19
CA ARG A 4 -15.97 7.49 -14.92
C ARG A 4 -16.93 8.20 -13.96
N GLY A 5 -16.94 9.53 -14.03
CA GLY A 5 -17.80 10.35 -13.18
C GLY A 5 -17.33 10.46 -11.75
N ARG A 6 -16.21 9.84 -11.41
CA ARG A 6 -15.69 9.83 -10.06
C ARG A 6 -14.59 10.87 -9.94
N LYS A 7 -14.65 11.68 -8.89
CA LYS A 7 -13.58 12.61 -8.60
C LYS A 7 -12.42 11.87 -7.95
N LEU A 8 -11.21 12.17 -8.39
CA LEU A 8 -10.02 11.70 -7.70
C LEU A 8 -9.82 12.56 -6.46
N GLY A 9 -9.75 11.91 -5.31
CA GLY A 9 -9.53 12.61 -4.07
C GLY A 9 -8.15 13.23 -4.02
N LYS A 10 -8.07 14.41 -3.44
CA LYS A 10 -6.79 15.06 -3.17
C LYS A 10 -6.23 14.65 -1.82
N SER A 11 -7.11 14.17 -0.95
CA SER A 11 -6.74 13.78 0.40
C SER A 11 -6.11 12.40 0.43
N VAL A 12 -5.09 12.22 1.26
CA VAL A 12 -4.53 10.90 1.55
C VAL A 12 -5.49 10.07 2.41
N HIS A 13 -6.58 10.69 2.89
CA HIS A 13 -7.53 10.04 3.79
C HIS A 13 -8.83 9.61 3.11
N SER A 14 -8.86 9.50 1.78
CA SER A 14 -10.04 8.96 1.10
C SER A 14 -10.28 7.52 1.54
N ALA A 15 -11.53 7.05 1.42
CA ALA A 15 -11.88 5.68 1.79
C ALA A 15 -11.04 4.65 1.00
N ALA A 16 -10.83 4.89 -0.28
CA ALA A 16 -10.02 4.01 -1.10
C ALA A 16 -8.56 4.01 -0.66
N GLN A 17 -8.03 5.18 -0.30
CA GLN A 17 -6.66 5.28 0.17
C GLN A 17 -6.50 4.56 1.51
N THR A 18 -7.45 4.72 2.42
CA THR A 18 -7.44 4.02 3.70
C THR A 18 -7.46 2.51 3.49
N ALA A 19 -8.33 2.03 2.59
CA ALA A 19 -8.40 0.61 2.26
C ALA A 19 -7.07 0.10 1.70
N PHE A 20 -6.42 0.88 0.85
CA PHE A 20 -5.11 0.52 0.31
C PHE A 20 -4.06 0.39 1.41
N CYS A 21 -4.02 1.34 2.33
CA CYS A 21 -3.10 1.28 3.47
C CYS A 21 -3.30 0.01 4.29
N GLU A 22 -4.56 -0.34 4.53
CA GLU A 22 -4.90 -1.54 5.30
C GLU A 22 -4.50 -2.81 4.56
N LEU A 23 -4.74 -2.87 3.25
CA LEU A 23 -4.33 -4.01 2.43
C LEU A 23 -2.82 -4.21 2.49
N MET A 24 -2.06 -3.12 2.40
CA MET A 24 -0.60 -3.20 2.42
C MET A 24 -0.08 -3.63 3.80
N ALA A 25 -0.64 -3.08 4.87
CA ALA A 25 -0.25 -3.47 6.22
C ALA A 25 -0.57 -4.94 6.47
N GLN A 26 -1.73 -5.40 6.03
CA GLN A 26 -2.14 -6.79 6.21
C GLN A 26 -1.24 -7.73 5.41
N ALA A 27 -0.88 -7.35 4.19
CA ALA A 27 0.02 -8.15 3.36
C ALA A 27 1.39 -8.31 4.02
N ARG A 28 1.91 -7.23 4.62
CA ARG A 28 3.17 -7.31 5.38
C ARG A 28 3.04 -8.26 6.57
N LYS A 29 1.97 -8.13 7.33
CA LYS A 29 1.75 -8.98 8.51
C LYS A 29 1.59 -10.44 8.11
N ASN A 30 0.88 -10.72 7.03
CA ASN A 30 0.71 -12.07 6.52
C ASN A 30 2.04 -12.68 6.07
N ALA A 31 2.98 -11.85 5.66
CA ALA A 31 4.33 -12.29 5.31
C ALA A 31 5.22 -12.50 6.53
N GLY A 32 4.70 -12.20 7.72
CA GLY A 32 5.45 -12.39 8.97
C GLY A 32 6.50 -11.33 9.24
N LEU A 33 6.38 -10.16 8.62
CA LEU A 33 7.37 -9.10 8.73
C LEU A 33 6.89 -7.96 9.60
N THR A 34 7.81 -7.43 10.42
CA THR A 34 7.58 -6.16 11.11
C THR A 34 7.82 -5.01 10.13
N GLN A 35 7.39 -3.79 10.52
CA GLN A 35 7.69 -2.60 9.73
C GLN A 35 9.19 -2.39 9.58
N HIS A 36 9.97 -2.64 10.64
CA HIS A 36 11.42 -2.53 10.57
C HIS A 36 12.02 -3.51 9.57
N GLU A 37 11.55 -4.74 9.58
CA GLU A 37 12.08 -5.77 8.70
C GLU A 37 11.78 -5.45 7.24
N LEU A 38 10.57 -5.00 6.96
CA LEU A 38 10.21 -4.60 5.60
C LEU A 38 11.04 -3.39 5.16
N ALA A 39 11.18 -2.39 6.02
CA ALA A 39 11.98 -1.20 5.72
C ALA A 39 13.42 -1.58 5.37
N ALA A 40 14.00 -2.52 6.13
CA ALA A 40 15.35 -2.99 5.86
C ALA A 40 15.45 -3.61 4.46
N ARG A 41 14.47 -4.42 4.06
CA ARG A 41 14.45 -5.01 2.72
C ARG A 41 14.34 -3.96 1.62
N LEU A 42 13.71 -2.83 1.92
CA LEU A 42 13.53 -1.74 0.97
C LEU A 42 14.68 -0.72 1.01
N SER A 43 15.64 -0.91 1.90
CA SER A 43 16.71 0.08 2.15
C SER A 43 16.14 1.44 2.50
N LYS A 44 15.09 1.45 3.31
CA LYS A 44 14.39 2.65 3.77
C LYS A 44 14.35 2.68 5.28
N PRO A 45 14.17 3.86 5.90
CA PRO A 45 13.94 3.92 7.34
C PRO A 45 12.57 3.33 7.68
N GLN A 46 12.42 2.84 8.91
CA GLN A 46 11.14 2.27 9.36
C GLN A 46 10.00 3.28 9.23
N SER A 47 10.29 4.57 9.38
CA SER A 47 9.28 5.62 9.24
C SER A 47 8.64 5.65 7.85
N PHE A 48 9.35 5.21 6.82
CA PHE A 48 8.77 5.11 5.48
C PHE A 48 7.56 4.16 5.49
N VAL A 49 7.74 2.96 6.06
CA VAL A 49 6.66 1.97 6.13
C VAL A 49 5.55 2.46 7.06
N ALA A 50 5.91 2.99 8.22
CA ALA A 50 4.93 3.49 9.17
C ALA A 50 4.06 4.58 8.55
N LYS A 51 4.66 5.48 7.79
CA LYS A 51 3.93 6.61 7.20
C LYS A 51 2.98 6.17 6.09
N TYR A 52 3.41 5.27 5.19
CA TYR A 52 2.48 4.86 4.15
C TYR A 52 1.38 3.94 4.69
N GLU A 53 1.67 3.10 5.68
CA GLU A 53 0.64 2.27 6.29
C GLU A 53 -0.32 3.11 7.14
N GLY A 54 0.18 4.16 7.75
CA GLY A 54 -0.63 5.06 8.58
C GLY A 54 -1.39 6.13 7.80
N GLY A 55 -1.22 6.19 6.49
CA GLY A 55 -1.94 7.15 5.66
C GLY A 55 -1.32 8.54 5.62
N GLU A 56 -0.13 8.72 6.18
CA GLU A 56 0.53 10.02 6.17
C GLU A 56 1.30 10.30 4.88
N ARG A 57 1.61 9.26 4.13
CA ARG A 57 2.37 9.36 2.89
C ARG A 57 1.79 8.41 1.86
N ARG A 58 1.61 8.90 0.65
CA ARG A 58 1.25 8.05 -0.48
C ARG A 58 2.51 7.41 -1.05
N ILE A 59 2.33 6.26 -1.68
CA ILE A 59 3.40 5.62 -2.43
C ILE A 59 3.04 5.65 -3.91
N ASP A 60 4.04 5.74 -4.75
CA ASP A 60 3.81 5.65 -6.20
C ASP A 60 3.80 4.18 -6.64
N VAL A 61 3.51 3.96 -7.92
CA VAL A 61 3.37 2.61 -8.45
C VAL A 61 4.70 1.85 -8.42
N VAL A 62 5.81 2.54 -8.60
CA VAL A 62 7.13 1.90 -8.58
C VAL A 62 7.47 1.45 -7.15
N GLU A 63 7.21 2.31 -6.17
CA GLU A 63 7.37 1.97 -4.77
C GLU A 63 6.46 0.80 -4.38
N PHE A 64 5.22 0.82 -4.86
CA PHE A 64 4.26 -0.26 -4.61
C PHE A 64 4.80 -1.60 -5.11
N ILE A 65 5.33 -1.64 -6.32
CA ILE A 65 5.90 -2.87 -6.89
C ILE A 65 7.08 -3.34 -6.03
N ALA A 66 7.96 -2.43 -5.64
CA ALA A 66 9.11 -2.79 -4.80
C ALA A 66 8.67 -3.39 -3.46
N ILE A 67 7.64 -2.82 -2.85
CA ILE A 67 7.09 -3.34 -1.59
C ILE A 67 6.53 -4.75 -1.79
N CYS A 68 5.73 -4.93 -2.84
CA CYS A 68 5.13 -6.25 -3.13
C CYS A 68 6.20 -7.31 -3.35
N ARG A 69 7.28 -6.96 -4.03
CA ARG A 69 8.40 -7.88 -4.20
C ARG A 69 9.08 -8.22 -2.88
N ALA A 70 9.25 -7.21 -2.03
CA ALA A 70 9.92 -7.40 -0.74
C ALA A 70 9.13 -8.33 0.19
N ILE A 71 7.81 -8.37 0.07
CA ILE A 71 6.96 -9.25 0.88
C ILE A 71 6.48 -10.48 0.11
N SER A 72 6.98 -10.67 -1.11
CA SER A 72 6.67 -11.82 -1.97
C SER A 72 5.17 -11.98 -2.23
N VAL A 73 4.51 -10.86 -2.51
CA VAL A 73 3.07 -10.85 -2.79
C VAL A 73 2.85 -10.40 -4.24
N ASP A 74 1.82 -10.96 -4.86
CA ASP A 74 1.45 -10.56 -6.22
C ASP A 74 0.78 -9.21 -6.21
N SER A 75 1.42 -8.22 -6.85
CA SER A 75 0.88 -6.86 -6.91
C SER A 75 -0.48 -6.82 -7.59
N GLY A 76 -0.70 -7.68 -8.59
CA GLY A 76 -1.99 -7.76 -9.27
C GLY A 76 -3.11 -8.20 -8.34
N ALA A 77 -2.82 -9.09 -7.40
CA ALA A 77 -3.82 -9.55 -6.43
C ALA A 77 -4.23 -8.41 -5.50
N ILE A 78 -3.28 -7.60 -5.06
CA ILE A 78 -3.58 -6.43 -4.23
C ILE A 78 -4.45 -5.44 -5.01
N LEU A 79 -4.08 -5.16 -6.26
CA LEU A 79 -4.83 -4.23 -7.09
C LEU A 79 -6.26 -4.70 -7.35
N LYS A 80 -6.46 -6.01 -7.55
CA LYS A 80 -7.81 -6.55 -7.72
C LYS A 80 -8.67 -6.34 -6.49
N LYS A 81 -8.11 -6.55 -5.32
CA LYS A 81 -8.83 -6.30 -4.06
C LYS A 81 -9.18 -4.82 -3.91
N LEU A 82 -8.24 -3.95 -4.20
CA LEU A 82 -8.45 -2.51 -4.11
C LEU A 82 -9.52 -2.05 -5.11
N ALA A 83 -9.48 -2.58 -6.33
CA ALA A 83 -10.45 -2.22 -7.37
C ALA A 83 -11.88 -2.54 -6.97
N LYS A 84 -12.10 -3.60 -6.19
CA LYS A 84 -13.43 -3.94 -5.70
C LYS A 84 -13.94 -2.96 -4.65
N ILE A 85 -13.02 -2.38 -3.88
CA ILE A 85 -13.35 -1.42 -2.83
C ILE A 85 -13.49 -0.01 -3.40
N ALA A 86 -12.57 0.35 -4.28
CA ALA A 86 -12.57 1.66 -4.90
C ALA A 86 -13.66 1.78 -5.96
#